data_dcfd29b5199de65d025eb63e86d63451
#
_entry.id   dcfd29b5199de65d025eb63e86d63451
#
_cell.length_a   1.000
_cell.length_b   1.000
_cell.length_c   1.000
_cell.angle_alpha   90.00
_cell.angle_beta   90.00
_cell.angle_gamma   90.00
#
_symmetry.space_group_name_H-M   'P 1'
#
loop_
_entity.id
_entity.type
_entity.pdbx_description
1 polymer ?
#
loop_
_entity_poly.entity_id
_entity_poly.type
_entity_poly.pdbx_seq_one_letter_code
_entity_poly.pdbx_strand_id
1 'polypeptide(L)'
;MSRKICFVAMGFGKKMDYRNSKEVDLDIIYKKVIKNLFDSLTEYELIRADEISGSEIIDVSMYSLLLKADLVIADITTMNENAIYELGIRHASKPFSTIIMMQESEKIPFDLNHCRILTYKDFGEVLDDEEAEKIKTNLHSFIKASEEQNIDSPLYTYLPNIVPANISDRELDELLDTAKTKEETISNLVGKAEALKNESKFKESISEWKKLRDILPNNDYVVQQLALVQYKSKYPNATLALGEALNTIQSLNPKKSLDLETIGITGAIYKNLFKLNKNYDYLDEAINYYKKGFIIKNDYYNGENYSNCLLLKTQKPDLEVDEIEYLKFESKKVCREIISLLEENIRDNEINYWMYATLATCYLCLKDEKNYQKYEAEFLANTTIEWEIETYKNTIADTKKILMIE
;
A
#
# COMPACT_ATOMS: atom_id res chain seq x y z
N MET A 1 5.66 37.63 17.60
CA MET A 1 6.00 37.27 16.22
C MET A 1 5.69 35.82 16.04
N SER A 2 5.12 35.39 14.91
CA SER A 2 4.95 33.97 14.59
C SER A 2 6.33 33.33 14.46
N ARG A 3 6.48 32.08 14.91
CA ARG A 3 7.73 31.32 14.71
C ARG A 3 7.94 31.09 13.21
N LYS A 4 9.19 31.05 12.78
CA LYS A 4 9.56 30.59 11.44
C LYS A 4 9.28 29.09 11.33
N ILE A 5 8.84 28.61 10.19
CA ILE A 5 8.58 27.17 9.96
C ILE A 5 9.83 26.54 9.32
N CYS A 6 10.32 25.46 9.92
CA CYS A 6 11.27 24.55 9.30
C CYS A 6 10.59 23.22 8.98
N PHE A 7 10.50 22.89 7.71
CA PHE A 7 9.95 21.60 7.27
C PHE A 7 11.07 20.59 6.95
N VAL A 8 10.92 19.36 7.41
CA VAL A 8 11.88 18.28 7.20
C VAL A 8 11.31 17.26 6.22
N ALA A 9 11.88 17.22 5.03
CA ALA A 9 11.61 16.28 3.95
C ALA A 9 12.60 15.11 4.06
N MET A 10 12.17 13.97 4.59
CA MET A 10 13.02 12.78 4.75
C MET A 10 12.21 11.50 4.88
N GLY A 11 12.83 10.35 4.64
CA GLY A 11 12.27 9.08 5.07
C GLY A 11 12.18 8.99 6.60
N PHE A 12 11.33 8.10 7.10
CA PHE A 12 11.18 7.85 8.55
C PHE A 12 11.24 6.35 8.84
N GLY A 13 11.64 6.01 10.07
CA GLY A 13 11.86 4.65 10.51
C GLY A 13 13.03 3.98 9.79
N LYS A 14 13.03 2.65 9.80
CA LYS A 14 14.03 1.84 9.14
C LYS A 14 13.73 1.70 7.66
N LYS A 15 14.72 1.97 6.81
CA LYS A 15 14.64 1.87 5.36
C LYS A 15 15.80 1.05 4.82
N MET A 16 15.49 0.21 3.81
CA MET A 16 16.53 -0.51 3.10
C MET A 16 17.25 0.42 2.11
N ASP A 17 18.55 0.58 2.28
CA ASP A 17 19.40 1.12 1.25
C ASP A 17 19.75 0.00 0.26
N TYR A 18 19.02 -0.04 -0.86
CA TYR A 18 19.19 -1.08 -1.87
C TYR A 18 20.54 -1.03 -2.60
N ARG A 19 21.29 0.07 -2.51
CA ARG A 19 22.60 0.22 -3.15
C ARG A 19 23.69 -0.48 -2.36
N ASN A 20 23.62 -0.32 -1.03
CA ASN A 20 24.58 -0.88 -0.09
C ASN A 20 24.08 -2.16 0.60
N SER A 21 22.84 -2.59 0.26
CA SER A 21 22.16 -3.76 0.89
C SER A 21 22.15 -3.69 2.42
N LYS A 22 21.90 -2.50 2.95
CA LYS A 22 21.96 -2.19 4.39
C LYS A 22 20.65 -1.53 4.84
N GLU A 23 20.18 -1.91 6.01
CA GLU A 23 19.09 -1.21 6.67
C GLU A 23 19.63 0.03 7.40
N VAL A 24 18.97 1.18 7.22
CA VAL A 24 19.32 2.46 7.85
C VAL A 24 18.13 2.97 8.64
N ASP A 25 18.33 3.27 9.91
CA ASP A 25 17.32 3.91 10.76
C ASP A 25 17.43 5.43 10.66
N LEU A 26 16.55 6.03 9.85
CA LEU A 26 16.52 7.47 9.59
C LEU A 26 16.02 8.27 10.79
N ASP A 27 15.34 7.67 11.74
CA ASP A 27 14.88 8.33 12.95
C ASP A 27 16.03 8.71 13.89
N ILE A 28 17.18 8.04 13.80
CA ILE A 28 18.35 8.34 14.63
C ILE A 28 18.87 9.72 14.30
N ILE A 29 19.12 10.03 13.02
CA ILE A 29 19.61 11.35 12.60
C ILE A 29 18.57 12.43 12.89
N TYR A 30 17.29 12.15 12.67
CA TYR A 30 16.23 13.09 12.99
C TYR A 30 16.20 13.44 14.47
N LYS A 31 16.13 12.46 15.36
CA LYS A 31 15.96 12.66 16.81
C LYS A 31 17.23 13.24 17.47
N LYS A 32 18.40 12.64 17.17
CA LYS A 32 19.66 13.02 17.82
C LYS A 32 20.27 14.32 17.28
N VAL A 33 20.04 14.65 16.02
CA VAL A 33 20.66 15.82 15.37
C VAL A 33 19.64 16.90 15.08
N ILE A 34 18.69 16.65 14.15
CA ILE A 34 17.81 17.70 13.65
C ILE A 34 16.90 18.21 14.78
N LYS A 35 16.09 17.35 15.38
CA LYS A 35 15.14 17.73 16.43
C LYS A 35 15.86 18.32 17.66
N ASN A 36 16.92 17.68 18.09
CA ASN A 36 17.72 18.15 19.23
C ASN A 36 18.31 19.55 19.01
N LEU A 37 18.78 19.86 17.77
CA LEU A 37 19.22 21.20 17.43
C LEU A 37 18.07 22.21 17.48
N PHE A 38 16.93 21.88 16.88
CA PHE A 38 15.79 22.79 16.83
C PHE A 38 15.10 22.99 18.18
N ASP A 39 15.23 22.07 19.13
CA ASP A 39 14.81 22.30 20.52
C ASP A 39 15.52 23.52 21.17
N SER A 40 16.71 23.86 20.68
CA SER A 40 17.47 25.07 21.11
C SER A 40 17.18 26.33 20.28
N LEU A 41 16.61 26.17 19.06
CA LEU A 41 16.31 27.26 18.12
C LEU A 41 14.84 27.70 18.29
N THR A 42 14.55 28.44 19.36
CA THR A 42 13.18 28.79 19.77
C THR A 42 12.42 29.66 18.77
N GLU A 43 13.11 30.28 17.82
CA GLU A 43 12.53 31.06 16.73
C GLU A 43 11.92 30.20 15.61
N TYR A 44 12.25 28.90 15.58
CA TYR A 44 11.67 27.95 14.61
C TYR A 44 10.63 27.03 15.23
N GLU A 45 9.65 26.66 14.41
CA GLU A 45 8.78 25.52 14.61
C GLU A 45 9.21 24.44 13.63
N LEU A 46 9.66 23.28 14.16
CA LEU A 46 10.11 22.15 13.36
C LEU A 46 8.92 21.23 13.07
N ILE A 47 8.74 20.87 11.80
CA ILE A 47 7.68 19.98 11.34
C ILE A 47 8.28 18.92 10.43
N ARG A 48 8.08 17.62 10.76
CA ARG A 48 8.34 16.50 9.86
C ARG A 48 7.00 15.90 9.40
N ALA A 49 6.93 15.40 8.18
CA ALA A 49 5.67 14.97 7.56
C ALA A 49 4.88 13.94 8.39
N ASP A 50 5.56 12.98 9.02
CA ASP A 50 4.94 11.95 9.87
C ASP A 50 4.52 12.42 11.27
N GLU A 51 5.00 13.59 11.72
CA GLU A 51 4.60 14.21 13.00
C GLU A 51 3.33 15.06 12.87
N ILE A 52 2.83 15.27 11.64
CA ILE A 52 1.56 15.94 11.41
C ILE A 52 0.44 14.99 11.82
N SER A 53 -0.14 15.23 13.00
CA SER A 53 -1.19 14.40 13.56
C SER A 53 -2.49 14.55 12.78
N GLY A 54 -2.82 13.50 12.01
CA GLY A 54 -4.04 13.38 11.23
C GLY A 54 -3.74 12.58 9.97
N SER A 55 -4.11 11.31 9.95
CA SER A 55 -3.83 10.38 8.85
C SER A 55 -4.46 10.76 7.50
N GLU A 56 -5.12 11.91 7.40
CA GLU A 56 -6.00 12.25 6.29
C GLU A 56 -5.52 13.41 5.41
N ILE A 57 -4.42 14.14 5.77
CA ILE A 57 -4.04 15.40 5.10
C ILE A 57 -2.52 15.50 4.82
N ILE A 58 -1.82 14.39 4.65
CA ILE A 58 -0.36 14.41 4.45
C ILE A 58 0.01 15.22 3.20
N ASP A 59 -0.64 14.97 2.07
CA ASP A 59 -0.27 15.59 0.79
C ASP A 59 -0.50 17.10 0.75
N VAL A 60 -1.65 17.59 1.20
CA VAL A 60 -1.98 19.02 1.15
C VAL A 60 -1.12 19.84 2.11
N SER A 61 -0.94 19.32 3.34
CA SER A 61 -0.07 19.95 4.34
C SER A 61 1.39 19.96 3.88
N MET A 62 1.86 18.87 3.26
CA MET A 62 3.19 18.74 2.72
C MET A 62 3.48 19.79 1.64
N TYR A 63 2.62 19.91 0.61
CA TYR A 63 2.80 20.91 -0.45
C TYR A 63 2.79 22.35 0.11
N SER A 64 1.89 22.65 1.06
CA SER A 64 1.88 23.94 1.75
C SER A 64 3.18 24.23 2.44
N LEU A 65 3.73 23.27 3.16
CA LEU A 65 4.97 23.42 3.91
C LEU A 65 6.16 23.56 2.96
N LEU A 66 6.22 22.81 1.86
CA LEU A 66 7.26 22.98 0.85
C LEU A 66 7.24 24.39 0.22
N LEU A 67 6.06 24.96 0.02
CA LEU A 67 5.89 26.29 -0.57
C LEU A 67 6.08 27.42 0.44
N LYS A 68 5.60 27.27 1.70
CA LYS A 68 5.53 28.35 2.72
C LYS A 68 6.65 28.31 3.74
N ALA A 69 7.24 27.14 4.03
CA ALA A 69 8.27 27.05 5.07
C ALA A 69 9.43 28.03 4.82
N ASP A 70 9.86 28.67 5.90
CA ASP A 70 11.01 29.59 5.89
C ASP A 70 12.31 28.84 5.61
N LEU A 71 12.38 27.57 6.03
CA LEU A 71 13.51 26.68 5.82
C LEU A 71 13.00 25.27 5.49
N VAL A 72 13.64 24.58 4.54
CA VAL A 72 13.42 23.15 4.30
C VAL A 72 14.75 22.42 4.48
N ILE A 73 14.74 21.34 5.25
CA ILE A 73 15.83 20.37 5.34
C ILE A 73 15.41 19.11 4.62
N ALA A 74 16.12 18.73 3.57
CA ALA A 74 15.87 17.51 2.80
C ALA A 74 16.99 16.50 3.05
N ASP A 75 16.73 15.44 3.84
CA ASP A 75 17.65 14.33 3.98
C ASP A 75 17.33 13.24 2.94
N ILE A 76 18.21 13.13 1.96
CA ILE A 76 18.08 12.20 0.84
C ILE A 76 18.82 10.89 1.04
N THR A 77 19.26 10.59 2.25
CA THR A 77 19.85 9.28 2.61
C THR A 77 18.93 8.14 2.20
N THR A 78 19.50 7.02 1.77
CA THR A 78 18.80 5.87 1.15
C THR A 78 18.12 6.17 -0.20
N MET A 79 18.34 7.35 -0.76
CA MET A 79 17.67 7.81 -1.99
C MET A 79 16.13 7.69 -1.90
N ASN A 80 15.58 8.10 -0.76
CA ASN A 80 14.14 8.07 -0.55
C ASN A 80 13.43 8.87 -1.66
N GLU A 81 12.62 8.18 -2.45
CA GLU A 81 11.93 8.75 -3.63
C GLU A 81 11.03 9.92 -3.27
N ASN A 82 10.35 9.87 -2.12
CA ASN A 82 9.49 10.96 -1.66
C ASN A 82 10.33 12.20 -1.27
N ALA A 83 11.40 12.01 -0.49
CA ALA A 83 12.28 13.11 -0.11
C ALA A 83 12.92 13.79 -1.33
N ILE A 84 13.31 13.01 -2.36
CA ILE A 84 13.85 13.55 -3.61
C ILE A 84 12.76 14.31 -4.39
N TYR A 85 11.55 13.79 -4.45
CA TYR A 85 10.42 14.46 -5.10
C TYR A 85 10.06 15.77 -4.40
N GLU A 86 9.99 15.78 -3.07
CA GLU A 86 9.74 16.96 -2.23
C GLU A 86 10.84 18.01 -2.40
N LEU A 87 12.11 17.59 -2.43
CA LEU A 87 13.24 18.47 -2.73
C LEU A 87 13.11 19.11 -4.12
N GLY A 88 12.71 18.34 -5.13
CA GLY A 88 12.48 18.86 -6.48
C GLY A 88 11.39 19.93 -6.52
N ILE A 89 10.28 19.70 -5.81
CA ILE A 89 9.19 20.69 -5.67
C ILE A 89 9.69 21.94 -4.96
N ARG A 90 10.45 21.77 -3.86
CA ARG A 90 11.03 22.91 -3.11
C ARG A 90 11.95 23.73 -3.99
N HIS A 91 12.87 23.10 -4.72
CA HIS A 91 13.77 23.77 -5.65
C HIS A 91 13.05 24.49 -6.80
N ALA A 92 11.89 23.96 -7.23
CA ALA A 92 11.08 24.62 -8.26
C ALA A 92 10.29 25.81 -7.73
N SER A 93 9.94 25.83 -6.45
CA SER A 93 9.07 26.83 -5.84
C SER A 93 9.83 27.97 -5.12
N LYS A 94 11.03 27.69 -4.60
CA LYS A 94 11.82 28.67 -3.84
C LYS A 94 13.28 28.71 -4.31
N PRO A 95 13.86 29.90 -4.49
CA PRO A 95 15.25 30.05 -4.92
C PRO A 95 16.28 29.81 -3.80
N PHE A 96 15.87 29.82 -2.53
CA PHE A 96 16.76 29.79 -1.36
C PHE A 96 16.12 29.12 -0.14
N SER A 97 16.92 28.97 0.93
CA SER A 97 16.51 28.39 2.21
C SER A 97 16.16 26.89 2.13
N THR A 98 17.00 26.14 1.40
CA THR A 98 16.93 24.67 1.31
C THR A 98 18.28 24.08 1.70
N ILE A 99 18.29 23.18 2.67
CA ILE A 99 19.47 22.43 3.11
C ILE A 99 19.29 20.97 2.69
N ILE A 100 20.25 20.45 1.94
CA ILE A 100 20.28 19.03 1.57
C ILE A 100 21.23 18.31 2.53
N MET A 101 20.77 17.20 3.12
CA MET A 101 21.58 16.31 3.95
C MET A 101 21.70 14.94 3.31
N MET A 102 22.82 14.25 3.54
CA MET A 102 23.02 12.89 3.02
C MET A 102 24.19 12.19 3.73
N GLN A 103 24.12 10.86 3.90
CA GLN A 103 25.28 10.06 4.34
C GLN A 103 26.41 10.09 3.29
N GLU A 104 27.66 10.15 3.74
CA GLU A 104 28.87 10.18 2.87
C GLU A 104 29.03 8.90 2.04
N SER A 105 28.49 7.77 2.50
CA SER A 105 28.51 6.49 1.78
C SER A 105 27.63 6.48 0.53
N GLU A 106 26.76 7.46 0.38
CA GLU A 106 25.83 7.57 -0.72
C GLU A 106 26.45 8.28 -1.92
N LYS A 107 26.13 7.82 -3.12
CA LYS A 107 26.52 8.50 -4.34
C LYS A 107 25.55 9.65 -4.62
N ILE A 108 26.07 10.87 -4.63
CA ILE A 108 25.29 12.07 -4.97
C ILE A 108 24.65 11.90 -6.37
N PRO A 109 23.33 12.09 -6.51
CA PRO A 109 22.69 12.12 -7.82
C PRO A 109 23.34 13.17 -8.74
N PHE A 110 23.49 12.83 -10.03
CA PHE A 110 24.19 13.69 -10.99
C PHE A 110 23.65 15.13 -10.98
N ASP A 111 22.33 15.29 -10.97
CA ASP A 111 21.67 16.59 -11.02
C ASP A 111 21.77 17.38 -9.70
N LEU A 112 22.22 16.78 -8.61
CA LEU A 112 22.46 17.43 -7.32
C LEU A 112 23.95 17.69 -7.05
N ASN A 113 24.87 17.27 -7.93
CA ASN A 113 26.32 17.50 -7.75
C ASN A 113 26.72 18.97 -7.68
N HIS A 114 25.85 19.86 -8.12
CA HIS A 114 26.06 21.31 -8.11
C HIS A 114 25.49 22.00 -6.86
N CYS A 115 24.75 21.24 -6.04
CA CYS A 115 24.19 21.74 -4.80
C CYS A 115 25.18 21.62 -3.65
N ARG A 116 25.07 22.53 -2.68
CA ARG A 116 25.79 22.43 -1.42
C ARG A 116 25.06 21.40 -0.53
N ILE A 117 25.68 20.25 -0.30
CA ILE A 117 25.12 19.16 0.49
C ILE A 117 25.88 19.05 1.80
N LEU A 118 25.16 18.97 2.92
CA LEU A 118 25.71 18.62 4.22
C LEU A 118 25.84 17.10 4.30
N THR A 119 27.05 16.60 4.14
CA THR A 119 27.29 15.16 4.29
C THR A 119 27.64 14.81 5.74
N TYR A 120 27.26 13.61 6.17
CA TYR A 120 27.59 13.06 7.47
C TYR A 120 27.98 11.57 7.34
N LYS A 121 28.84 11.10 8.26
CA LYS A 121 29.33 9.73 8.20
C LYS A 121 28.23 8.71 8.44
N ASP A 122 28.41 7.53 7.85
CA ASP A 122 27.62 6.35 8.21
C ASP A 122 27.94 5.95 9.65
N PHE A 123 26.94 5.99 10.51
CA PHE A 123 27.05 5.68 11.95
C PHE A 123 26.52 4.26 12.29
N GLY A 124 26.14 3.45 11.29
CA GLY A 124 25.58 2.11 11.52
C GLY A 124 24.26 2.15 12.30
N GLU A 125 24.17 1.35 13.35
CA GLU A 125 22.98 1.28 14.21
C GLU A 125 23.02 2.29 15.36
N VAL A 126 24.16 2.90 15.66
CA VAL A 126 24.34 3.80 16.82
C VAL A 126 25.14 5.03 16.43
N LEU A 127 24.50 6.19 16.49
CA LEU A 127 25.15 7.48 16.39
C LEU A 127 25.67 7.87 17.78
N ASP A 128 27.00 7.99 17.94
CA ASP A 128 27.59 8.49 19.18
C ASP A 128 27.38 9.99 19.36
N ASP A 129 27.52 10.46 20.61
CA ASP A 129 27.18 11.84 20.94
C ASP A 129 28.22 12.84 20.39
N GLU A 130 29.46 12.44 20.21
CA GLU A 130 30.52 13.31 19.64
C GLU A 130 30.24 13.58 18.15
N GLU A 131 29.95 12.56 17.38
CA GLU A 131 29.60 12.73 15.96
C GLU A 131 28.25 13.45 15.80
N ALA A 132 27.27 13.18 16.68
CA ALA A 132 26.00 13.93 16.68
C ALA A 132 26.21 15.43 16.91
N GLU A 133 27.08 15.85 17.87
CA GLU A 133 27.41 17.26 18.13
C GLU A 133 28.12 17.91 16.94
N LYS A 134 28.98 17.15 16.27
CA LYS A 134 29.66 17.65 15.08
C LYS A 134 28.69 17.90 13.92
N ILE A 135 27.78 16.98 13.69
CA ILE A 135 26.76 17.13 12.64
C ILE A 135 25.82 18.29 12.98
N LYS A 136 25.41 18.44 14.26
CA LYS A 136 24.62 19.61 14.73
C LYS A 136 25.31 20.92 14.49
N THR A 137 26.60 21.01 14.82
CA THR A 137 27.39 22.22 14.60
C THR A 137 27.46 22.61 13.12
N ASN A 138 27.66 21.62 12.25
CA ASN A 138 27.66 21.83 10.81
C ASN A 138 26.27 22.25 10.31
N LEU A 139 25.20 21.55 10.73
CA LEU A 139 23.83 21.91 10.36
C LEU A 139 23.48 23.34 10.80
N HIS A 140 23.84 23.72 12.02
CA HIS A 140 23.64 25.08 12.52
C HIS A 140 24.34 26.11 11.63
N SER A 141 25.55 25.81 11.14
CA SER A 141 26.26 26.71 10.21
C SER A 141 25.53 26.84 8.86
N PHE A 142 24.92 25.75 8.37
CA PHE A 142 24.12 25.81 7.15
C PHE A 142 22.83 26.61 7.35
N ILE A 143 22.17 26.46 8.51
CA ILE A 143 20.97 27.25 8.87
C ILE A 143 21.32 28.74 8.86
N LYS A 144 22.41 29.15 9.51
CA LYS A 144 22.84 30.56 9.51
C LYS A 144 23.15 31.06 8.09
N ALA A 145 23.83 30.27 7.28
CA ALA A 145 24.11 30.64 5.90
C ALA A 145 22.85 30.76 5.04
N SER A 146 21.80 29.99 5.32
CA SER A 146 20.53 30.07 4.59
C SER A 146 19.76 31.38 4.87
N GLU A 147 20.04 32.06 5.98
CA GLU A 147 19.44 33.36 6.31
C GLU A 147 19.90 34.49 5.38
N GLU A 148 21.05 34.35 4.73
CA GLU A 148 21.54 35.27 3.71
C GLU A 148 20.77 35.24 2.41
N GLN A 149 19.83 34.28 2.25
CA GLN A 149 19.00 34.09 1.06
C GLN A 149 19.79 33.96 -0.25
N ASN A 150 20.98 33.37 -0.19
CA ASN A 150 21.73 33.01 -1.38
C ASN A 150 21.00 31.92 -2.15
N ILE A 151 21.03 32.02 -3.48
CA ILE A 151 20.39 31.03 -4.34
C ILE A 151 21.03 29.64 -4.11
N ASP A 152 20.23 28.68 -3.66
CA ASP A 152 20.61 27.29 -3.42
C ASP A 152 19.90 26.30 -4.36
N SER A 153 18.88 26.77 -5.08
CA SER A 153 18.17 25.97 -6.08
C SER A 153 18.91 25.93 -7.42
N PRO A 154 19.19 24.75 -7.99
CA PRO A 154 19.75 24.62 -9.34
C PRO A 154 18.90 25.31 -10.42
N LEU A 155 17.57 25.23 -10.29
CA LEU A 155 16.66 25.84 -11.27
C LEU A 155 16.91 27.34 -11.41
N TYR A 156 16.96 28.06 -10.30
CA TYR A 156 17.16 29.51 -10.31
C TYR A 156 18.61 29.91 -10.56
N THR A 157 19.56 29.01 -10.29
CA THR A 157 20.98 29.23 -10.62
C THR A 157 21.18 29.19 -12.14
N TYR A 158 20.62 28.21 -12.84
CA TYR A 158 20.82 28.02 -14.28
C TYR A 158 19.83 28.80 -15.15
N LEU A 159 18.68 29.16 -14.58
CA LEU A 159 17.62 29.90 -15.29
C LEU A 159 17.27 31.19 -14.54
N PRO A 160 18.18 32.19 -14.49
CA PRO A 160 18.04 33.37 -13.65
C PRO A 160 16.83 34.26 -13.98
N ASN A 161 16.21 34.06 -15.13
CA ASN A 161 15.02 34.82 -15.56
C ASN A 161 13.71 34.15 -15.13
N ILE A 162 13.75 32.97 -14.51
CA ILE A 162 12.53 32.35 -13.93
C ILE A 162 12.17 33.13 -12.68
N VAL A 163 10.91 33.53 -12.62
CA VAL A 163 10.33 34.14 -11.43
C VAL A 163 9.63 33.03 -10.64
N PRO A 164 9.88 32.93 -9.31
CA PRO A 164 9.13 32.01 -8.48
C PRO A 164 7.64 32.18 -8.63
N ALA A 165 6.88 31.11 -8.62
CA ALA A 165 5.41 31.18 -8.63
C ALA A 165 4.96 32.03 -7.44
N ASN A 166 4.41 33.20 -7.72
CA ASN A 166 3.90 34.08 -6.69
C ASN A 166 2.43 33.78 -6.48
N ILE A 167 2.16 32.80 -5.62
CA ILE A 167 0.81 32.48 -5.14
C ILE A 167 0.61 33.33 -3.88
N SER A 168 -0.41 34.18 -3.88
CA SER A 168 -0.77 34.94 -2.69
C SER A 168 -1.15 34.00 -1.54
N ASP A 169 -0.94 34.39 -0.29
CA ASP A 169 -1.31 33.58 0.86
C ASP A 169 -2.79 33.19 0.82
N ARG A 170 -3.65 34.11 0.37
CA ARG A 170 -5.08 33.85 0.22
C ARG A 170 -5.37 32.80 -0.85
N GLU A 171 -4.76 32.86 -2.04
CA GLU A 171 -4.95 31.87 -3.09
C GLU A 171 -4.44 30.49 -2.67
N LEU A 172 -3.34 30.45 -1.94
CA LEU A 172 -2.82 29.21 -1.40
C LEU A 172 -3.77 28.62 -0.35
N ASP A 173 -4.27 29.45 0.59
CA ASP A 173 -5.24 29.01 1.59
C ASP A 173 -6.55 28.51 0.95
N GLU A 174 -7.07 29.18 -0.08
CA GLU A 174 -8.25 28.74 -0.84
C GLU A 174 -8.02 27.40 -1.55
N LEU A 175 -6.83 27.19 -2.14
CA LEU A 175 -6.44 25.91 -2.77
C LEU A 175 -6.34 24.79 -1.74
N LEU A 176 -5.73 25.08 -0.60
CA LEU A 176 -5.57 24.14 0.50
C LEU A 176 -6.90 23.74 1.12
N ASP A 177 -7.79 24.70 1.37
CA ASP A 177 -9.13 24.42 1.88
C ASP A 177 -9.95 23.57 0.89
N THR A 178 -9.81 23.86 -0.41
CA THR A 178 -10.47 23.06 -1.46
C THR A 178 -9.94 21.64 -1.50
N ALA A 179 -8.62 21.48 -1.44
CA ALA A 179 -7.97 20.16 -1.43
C ALA A 179 -8.33 19.38 -0.16
N LYS A 180 -8.27 20.03 1.01
CA LYS A 180 -8.67 19.47 2.30
C LYS A 180 -10.12 18.99 2.29
N THR A 181 -11.04 19.81 1.80
CA THR A 181 -12.46 19.44 1.68
C THR A 181 -12.65 18.22 0.78
N LYS A 182 -11.87 18.13 -0.32
CA LYS A 182 -11.90 16.99 -1.22
C LYS A 182 -11.38 15.71 -0.56
N GLU A 183 -10.26 15.78 0.17
CA GLU A 183 -9.69 14.66 0.91
C GLU A 183 -10.63 14.17 2.02
N GLU A 184 -11.16 15.09 2.84
CA GLU A 184 -12.16 14.76 3.85
C GLU A 184 -13.39 14.08 3.24
N THR A 185 -13.82 14.54 2.06
CA THR A 185 -14.94 13.92 1.33
C THR A 185 -14.59 12.51 0.88
N ILE A 186 -13.39 12.29 0.32
CA ILE A 186 -12.92 10.96 -0.12
C ILE A 186 -12.83 10.02 1.07
N SER A 187 -12.17 10.43 2.16
CA SER A 187 -12.00 9.63 3.37
C SER A 187 -13.35 9.24 3.98
N ASN A 188 -14.27 10.19 4.11
CA ASN A 188 -15.62 9.92 4.61
C ASN A 188 -16.38 8.93 3.72
N LEU A 189 -16.28 9.06 2.39
CA LEU A 189 -16.91 8.14 1.45
C LEU A 189 -16.31 6.74 1.53
N VAL A 190 -14.97 6.61 1.63
CA VAL A 190 -14.29 5.34 1.80
C VAL A 190 -14.72 4.67 3.11
N GLY A 191 -14.62 5.37 4.23
CA GLY A 191 -15.03 4.85 5.54
C GLY A 191 -16.48 4.39 5.56
N LYS A 192 -17.37 5.16 4.96
CA LYS A 192 -18.79 4.80 4.84
C LYS A 192 -19.01 3.58 3.95
N ALA A 193 -18.34 3.53 2.79
CA ALA A 193 -18.45 2.42 1.86
C ALA A 193 -17.94 1.11 2.46
N GLU A 194 -16.81 1.16 3.19
CA GLU A 194 -16.25 0.02 3.92
C GLU A 194 -17.17 -0.44 5.06
N ALA A 195 -17.68 0.48 5.88
CA ALA A 195 -18.62 0.15 6.94
C ALA A 195 -19.86 -0.57 6.40
N LEU A 196 -20.45 -0.05 5.31
CA LEU A 196 -21.60 -0.65 4.64
C LEU A 196 -21.27 -2.05 4.07
N LYS A 197 -20.07 -2.23 3.52
CA LYS A 197 -19.59 -3.54 3.06
C LYS A 197 -19.51 -4.53 4.22
N ASN A 198 -18.93 -4.13 5.34
CA ASN A 198 -18.76 -4.98 6.52
C ASN A 198 -20.11 -5.35 7.16
N GLU A 199 -21.10 -4.45 7.08
CA GLU A 199 -22.49 -4.71 7.49
C GLU A 199 -23.31 -5.51 6.46
N SER A 200 -22.68 -6.04 5.41
CA SER A 200 -23.34 -6.76 4.29
C SER A 200 -24.37 -5.91 3.51
N LYS A 201 -24.36 -4.59 3.68
CA LYS A 201 -25.19 -3.63 2.96
C LYS A 201 -24.58 -3.27 1.59
N PHE A 202 -24.35 -4.30 0.77
CA PHE A 202 -23.60 -4.16 -0.47
C PHE A 202 -24.22 -3.19 -1.48
N LYS A 203 -25.56 -3.10 -1.55
CA LYS A 203 -26.25 -2.19 -2.48
C LYS A 203 -25.94 -0.72 -2.15
N GLU A 204 -25.97 -0.38 -0.88
CA GLU A 204 -25.64 0.94 -0.38
C GLU A 204 -24.14 1.23 -0.57
N SER A 205 -23.30 0.25 -0.26
CA SER A 205 -21.84 0.34 -0.47
C SER A 205 -21.49 0.60 -1.94
N ILE A 206 -22.16 -0.06 -2.91
CA ILE A 206 -22.00 0.22 -4.35
C ILE A 206 -22.23 1.69 -4.66
N SER A 207 -23.26 2.31 -4.04
CA SER A 207 -23.58 3.73 -4.28
C SER A 207 -22.43 4.64 -3.84
N GLU A 208 -21.80 4.36 -2.70
CA GLU A 208 -20.67 5.17 -2.21
C GLU A 208 -19.40 4.93 -3.04
N TRP A 209 -19.09 3.68 -3.42
CA TRP A 209 -17.98 3.38 -4.31
C TRP A 209 -18.13 3.96 -5.73
N LYS A 210 -19.36 4.09 -6.25
CA LYS A 210 -19.61 4.78 -7.52
C LYS A 210 -19.30 6.27 -7.43
N LYS A 211 -19.69 6.95 -6.33
CA LYS A 211 -19.31 8.34 -6.09
C LYS A 211 -17.78 8.51 -6.03
N LEU A 212 -17.09 7.60 -5.34
CA LEU A 212 -15.64 7.59 -5.29
C LEU A 212 -15.02 7.40 -6.69
N ARG A 213 -15.57 6.52 -7.52
CA ARG A 213 -15.11 6.32 -8.88
C ARG A 213 -15.29 7.56 -9.76
N ASP A 214 -16.36 8.34 -9.54
CA ASP A 214 -16.56 9.61 -10.24
C ASP A 214 -15.52 10.67 -9.84
N ILE A 215 -15.05 10.66 -8.58
CA ILE A 215 -14.00 11.55 -8.06
C ILE A 215 -12.60 11.06 -8.44
N LEU A 216 -12.38 9.75 -8.43
CA LEU A 216 -11.10 9.05 -8.62
C LEU A 216 -11.20 7.99 -9.73
N PRO A 217 -11.42 8.36 -11.01
CA PRO A 217 -11.78 7.42 -12.07
C PRO A 217 -10.68 6.40 -12.40
N ASN A 218 -9.42 6.71 -12.12
CA ASN A 218 -8.26 5.88 -12.43
C ASN A 218 -7.61 5.27 -11.17
N ASN A 219 -8.31 5.27 -10.03
CA ASN A 219 -7.79 4.67 -8.82
C ASN A 219 -8.11 3.17 -8.78
N ASP A 220 -7.08 2.34 -8.82
CA ASP A 220 -7.20 0.89 -8.88
C ASP A 220 -7.97 0.33 -7.68
N TYR A 221 -7.68 0.81 -6.47
CA TYR A 221 -8.36 0.38 -5.25
C TYR A 221 -9.87 0.64 -5.32
N VAL A 222 -10.28 1.83 -5.77
CA VAL A 222 -11.71 2.17 -5.91
C VAL A 222 -12.40 1.24 -6.91
N VAL A 223 -11.76 0.95 -8.04
CA VAL A 223 -12.28 0.01 -9.05
C VAL A 223 -12.39 -1.40 -8.51
N GLN A 224 -11.37 -1.87 -7.78
CA GLN A 224 -11.33 -3.18 -7.15
C GLN A 224 -12.45 -3.33 -6.12
N GLN A 225 -12.59 -2.38 -5.19
CA GLN A 225 -13.62 -2.43 -4.16
C GLN A 225 -15.04 -2.32 -4.75
N LEU A 226 -15.23 -1.49 -5.77
CA LEU A 226 -16.50 -1.44 -6.48
C LEU A 226 -16.86 -2.79 -7.12
N ALA A 227 -15.92 -3.42 -7.84
CA ALA A 227 -16.13 -4.73 -8.43
C ALA A 227 -16.42 -5.80 -7.37
N LEU A 228 -15.71 -5.76 -6.22
CA LEU A 228 -15.91 -6.65 -5.08
C LEU A 228 -17.33 -6.56 -4.54
N VAL A 229 -17.80 -5.36 -4.21
CA VAL A 229 -19.14 -5.18 -3.65
C VAL A 229 -20.24 -5.46 -4.66
N GLN A 230 -20.01 -5.23 -5.96
CA GLN A 230 -20.95 -5.56 -7.03
C GLN A 230 -21.21 -7.07 -7.09
N TYR A 231 -20.16 -7.91 -7.19
CA TYR A 231 -20.38 -9.35 -7.31
C TYR A 231 -20.91 -9.96 -5.99
N LYS A 232 -20.53 -9.39 -4.83
CA LYS A 232 -21.06 -9.83 -3.52
C LYS A 232 -22.53 -9.47 -3.33
N SER A 233 -22.99 -8.36 -3.88
CA SER A 233 -24.34 -7.83 -3.69
C SER A 233 -25.44 -8.76 -4.22
N LYS A 234 -25.15 -9.53 -5.27
CA LYS A 234 -26.14 -10.30 -6.02
C LYS A 234 -27.36 -9.46 -6.49
N TYR A 235 -27.24 -8.13 -6.54
CA TYR A 235 -28.30 -7.19 -6.87
C TYR A 235 -28.14 -6.61 -8.29
N PRO A 236 -29.21 -6.45 -9.10
CA PRO A 236 -30.58 -6.84 -8.83
C PRO A 236 -30.82 -8.36 -8.91
N ASN A 237 -29.92 -9.09 -9.52
CA ASN A 237 -29.80 -10.55 -9.50
C ASN A 237 -28.34 -10.95 -9.72
N ALA A 238 -27.99 -12.20 -9.43
CA ALA A 238 -26.61 -12.67 -9.48
C ALA A 238 -25.95 -12.52 -10.86
N THR A 239 -26.70 -12.76 -11.95
CA THR A 239 -26.18 -12.66 -13.32
C THR A 239 -25.77 -11.23 -13.66
N LEU A 240 -26.63 -10.26 -13.37
CA LEU A 240 -26.35 -8.85 -13.65
C LEU A 240 -25.23 -8.31 -12.75
N ALA A 241 -25.25 -8.67 -11.46
CA ALA A 241 -24.23 -8.28 -10.51
C ALA A 241 -22.84 -8.75 -10.94
N LEU A 242 -22.70 -10.01 -11.35
CA LEU A 242 -21.44 -10.57 -11.86
C LEU A 242 -21.01 -9.93 -13.19
N GLY A 243 -21.98 -9.64 -14.08
CA GLY A 243 -21.70 -8.94 -15.34
C GLY A 243 -21.19 -7.52 -15.14
N GLU A 244 -21.83 -6.76 -14.23
CA GLU A 244 -21.38 -5.41 -13.84
C GLU A 244 -19.98 -5.43 -13.21
N ALA A 245 -19.74 -6.37 -12.27
CA ALA A 245 -18.46 -6.53 -11.63
C ALA A 245 -17.34 -6.85 -12.63
N LEU A 246 -17.62 -7.77 -13.57
CA LEU A 246 -16.67 -8.13 -14.62
C LEU A 246 -16.36 -6.92 -15.50
N ASN A 247 -17.37 -6.16 -15.92
CA ASN A 247 -17.16 -4.95 -16.71
C ASN A 247 -16.35 -3.89 -15.95
N THR A 248 -16.61 -3.73 -14.65
CA THR A 248 -15.88 -2.80 -13.79
C THR A 248 -14.39 -3.18 -13.71
N ILE A 249 -14.06 -4.45 -13.38
CA ILE A 249 -12.68 -4.88 -13.19
C ILE A 249 -11.88 -4.93 -14.50
N GLN A 250 -12.54 -5.07 -15.66
CA GLN A 250 -11.87 -5.07 -16.96
C GLN A 250 -11.16 -3.73 -17.26
N SER A 251 -11.59 -2.62 -16.65
CA SER A 251 -10.89 -1.34 -16.80
C SER A 251 -9.43 -1.38 -16.29
N LEU A 252 -9.09 -2.29 -15.37
CA LEU A 252 -7.73 -2.52 -14.87
C LEU A 252 -6.92 -3.53 -15.71
N ASN A 253 -7.46 -3.97 -16.83
CA ASN A 253 -6.81 -4.92 -17.74
C ASN A 253 -6.25 -6.19 -17.03
N PRO A 254 -7.08 -7.01 -16.36
CA PRO A 254 -6.64 -8.11 -15.50
C PRO A 254 -5.71 -9.12 -16.19
N LYS A 255 -5.87 -9.32 -17.52
CA LYS A 255 -5.01 -10.22 -18.30
C LYS A 255 -3.54 -9.81 -18.27
N LYS A 256 -3.25 -8.50 -18.25
CA LYS A 256 -1.90 -7.93 -18.21
C LYS A 256 -1.47 -7.51 -16.80
N SER A 257 -2.39 -7.29 -15.90
CA SER A 257 -2.12 -6.86 -14.53
C SER A 257 -1.23 -7.87 -13.79
N LEU A 258 -0.31 -7.38 -12.96
CA LEU A 258 0.47 -8.14 -11.98
C LEU A 258 -0.02 -7.89 -10.55
N ASP A 259 -1.03 -7.06 -10.40
CA ASP A 259 -1.66 -6.76 -9.12
C ASP A 259 -2.52 -7.93 -8.65
N LEU A 260 -2.21 -8.45 -7.45
CA LEU A 260 -2.81 -9.66 -6.92
C LEU A 260 -4.30 -9.50 -6.58
N GLU A 261 -4.71 -8.30 -6.15
CA GLU A 261 -6.11 -8.00 -5.82
C GLU A 261 -6.97 -7.99 -7.09
N THR A 262 -6.52 -7.29 -8.13
CA THR A 262 -7.19 -7.29 -9.46
C THR A 262 -7.35 -8.71 -10.01
N ILE A 263 -6.28 -9.51 -9.93
CA ILE A 263 -6.27 -10.91 -10.37
C ILE A 263 -7.24 -11.75 -9.55
N GLY A 264 -7.18 -11.62 -8.21
CA GLY A 264 -8.01 -12.36 -7.28
C GLY A 264 -9.51 -12.08 -7.43
N ILE A 265 -9.88 -10.79 -7.51
CA ILE A 265 -11.27 -10.38 -7.75
C ILE A 265 -11.78 -10.91 -9.10
N THR A 266 -10.96 -10.83 -10.15
CA THR A 266 -11.34 -11.35 -11.47
C THR A 266 -11.57 -12.87 -11.42
N GLY A 267 -10.67 -13.61 -10.77
CA GLY A 267 -10.83 -15.04 -10.54
C GLY A 267 -12.11 -15.35 -9.76
N ALA A 268 -12.43 -14.56 -8.72
CA ALA A 268 -13.64 -14.72 -7.93
C ALA A 268 -14.93 -14.51 -8.76
N ILE A 269 -14.94 -13.49 -9.62
CA ILE A 269 -16.09 -13.24 -10.51
C ILE A 269 -16.31 -14.43 -11.45
N TYR A 270 -15.25 -14.92 -12.10
CA TYR A 270 -15.36 -16.08 -13.00
C TYR A 270 -15.76 -17.37 -12.25
N LYS A 271 -15.22 -17.63 -11.06
CA LYS A 271 -15.63 -18.74 -10.20
C LYS A 271 -17.12 -18.67 -9.86
N ASN A 272 -17.64 -17.49 -9.57
CA ASN A 272 -19.07 -17.31 -9.27
C ASN A 272 -19.95 -17.43 -10.53
N LEU A 273 -19.50 -16.98 -11.70
CA LEU A 273 -20.17 -17.24 -12.98
C LEU A 273 -20.29 -18.74 -13.26
N PHE A 274 -19.22 -19.51 -13.03
CA PHE A 274 -19.28 -20.97 -13.11
C PHE A 274 -20.28 -21.56 -12.12
N LYS A 275 -20.27 -21.12 -10.86
CA LYS A 275 -21.23 -21.62 -9.84
C LYS A 275 -22.66 -21.38 -10.26
N LEU A 276 -22.95 -20.27 -10.94
CA LEU A 276 -24.29 -19.88 -11.37
C LEU A 276 -24.80 -20.68 -12.55
N ASN A 277 -24.01 -20.92 -13.59
CA ASN A 277 -24.47 -21.50 -14.85
C ASN A 277 -23.78 -22.82 -15.24
N LYS A 278 -22.82 -23.30 -14.45
CA LYS A 278 -22.06 -24.53 -14.68
C LYS A 278 -21.30 -24.59 -16.01
N ASN A 279 -21.01 -23.41 -16.62
CA ASN A 279 -20.14 -23.36 -17.79
C ASN A 279 -18.68 -23.46 -17.36
N TYR A 280 -18.02 -24.54 -17.75
CA TYR A 280 -16.61 -24.83 -17.38
C TYR A 280 -15.61 -23.88 -18.01
N ASP A 281 -15.93 -23.15 -19.09
CA ASP A 281 -15.06 -22.10 -19.63
C ASP A 281 -14.81 -21.00 -18.59
N TYR A 282 -15.82 -20.65 -17.79
CA TYR A 282 -15.65 -19.72 -16.68
C TYR A 282 -14.78 -20.29 -15.56
N LEU A 283 -14.87 -21.59 -15.31
CA LEU A 283 -14.00 -22.24 -14.32
C LEU A 283 -12.54 -22.26 -14.81
N ASP A 284 -12.32 -22.47 -16.09
CA ASP A 284 -10.98 -22.44 -16.70
C ASP A 284 -10.37 -21.03 -16.63
N GLU A 285 -11.17 -19.99 -16.89
CA GLU A 285 -10.72 -18.60 -16.67
C GLU A 285 -10.38 -18.34 -15.19
N ALA A 286 -11.22 -18.78 -14.24
CA ALA A 286 -10.93 -18.66 -12.82
C ALA A 286 -9.62 -19.35 -12.43
N ILE A 287 -9.38 -20.57 -12.91
CA ILE A 287 -8.15 -21.33 -12.71
C ILE A 287 -6.95 -20.54 -13.23
N ASN A 288 -7.03 -19.97 -14.44
CA ASN A 288 -5.96 -19.22 -15.05
C ASN A 288 -5.60 -17.97 -14.23
N TYR A 289 -6.57 -17.19 -13.76
CA TYR A 289 -6.34 -16.03 -12.94
C TYR A 289 -5.76 -16.39 -11.59
N TYR A 290 -6.34 -17.32 -10.88
CA TYR A 290 -5.85 -17.73 -9.56
C TYR A 290 -4.46 -18.37 -9.62
N LYS A 291 -4.18 -19.21 -10.63
CA LYS A 291 -2.85 -19.76 -10.87
C LYS A 291 -1.83 -18.65 -11.12
N LYS A 292 -2.18 -17.66 -11.94
CA LYS A 292 -1.33 -16.50 -12.21
C LYS A 292 -1.00 -15.74 -10.91
N GLY A 293 -2.00 -15.43 -10.07
CA GLY A 293 -1.80 -14.75 -8.80
C GLY A 293 -0.89 -15.54 -7.85
N PHE A 294 -1.08 -16.85 -7.76
CA PHE A 294 -0.24 -17.72 -6.95
C PHE A 294 1.23 -17.73 -7.40
N ILE A 295 1.47 -17.84 -8.72
CA ILE A 295 2.83 -17.90 -9.27
C ILE A 295 3.61 -16.59 -9.09
N ILE A 296 2.94 -15.43 -9.13
CA ILE A 296 3.60 -14.11 -9.06
C ILE A 296 4.32 -13.89 -7.72
N LYS A 297 3.69 -14.22 -6.59
CA LYS A 297 4.23 -13.96 -5.24
C LYS A 297 3.94 -15.05 -4.22
N ASN A 298 3.65 -16.26 -4.63
CA ASN A 298 3.17 -17.32 -3.74
C ASN A 298 1.97 -16.87 -2.88
N ASP A 299 1.09 -16.03 -3.47
CA ASP A 299 -0.04 -15.46 -2.76
C ASP A 299 -1.02 -16.55 -2.31
N TYR A 300 -1.15 -16.73 -0.99
CA TYR A 300 -1.93 -17.82 -0.39
C TYR A 300 -3.43 -17.75 -0.73
N TYR A 301 -3.99 -16.54 -0.87
CA TYR A 301 -5.40 -16.36 -1.24
C TYR A 301 -5.68 -16.86 -2.66
N ASN A 302 -4.85 -16.44 -3.63
CA ASN A 302 -4.97 -16.94 -5.01
C ASN A 302 -4.64 -18.43 -5.09
N GLY A 303 -3.66 -18.92 -4.32
CA GLY A 303 -3.30 -20.34 -4.26
C GLY A 303 -4.41 -21.22 -3.73
N GLU A 304 -5.07 -20.84 -2.63
CA GLU A 304 -6.23 -21.57 -2.07
C GLU A 304 -7.36 -21.66 -3.09
N ASN A 305 -7.72 -20.54 -3.72
CA ASN A 305 -8.76 -20.51 -4.73
C ASN A 305 -8.39 -21.29 -5.99
N TYR A 306 -7.10 -21.29 -6.38
CA TYR A 306 -6.58 -22.13 -7.46
C TYR A 306 -6.80 -23.61 -7.13
N SER A 307 -6.37 -24.07 -5.96
CA SER A 307 -6.57 -25.45 -5.49
C SER A 307 -8.04 -25.83 -5.48
N ASN A 308 -8.92 -24.97 -4.94
CA ASN A 308 -10.36 -25.21 -4.90
C ASN A 308 -10.98 -25.31 -6.32
N CYS A 309 -10.57 -24.45 -7.26
CA CYS A 309 -11.05 -24.50 -8.63
C CYS A 309 -10.60 -25.77 -9.36
N LEU A 310 -9.39 -26.28 -9.09
CA LEU A 310 -8.93 -27.58 -9.60
C LEU A 310 -9.84 -28.73 -9.11
N LEU A 311 -10.18 -28.73 -7.82
CA LEU A 311 -11.12 -29.72 -7.28
C LEU A 311 -12.52 -29.60 -7.90
N LEU A 312 -13.04 -28.39 -8.08
CA LEU A 312 -14.29 -28.15 -8.77
C LEU A 312 -14.28 -28.72 -10.21
N LYS A 313 -13.14 -28.57 -10.91
CA LYS A 313 -12.97 -29.08 -12.27
C LYS A 313 -13.01 -30.59 -12.36
N THR A 314 -12.66 -31.33 -11.30
CA THR A 314 -12.79 -32.80 -11.29
C THR A 314 -14.24 -33.31 -11.44
N GLN A 315 -15.21 -32.40 -11.26
CA GLN A 315 -16.65 -32.72 -11.42
C GLN A 315 -17.15 -32.51 -12.87
N LYS A 316 -16.28 -32.10 -13.79
CA LYS A 316 -16.63 -31.93 -15.20
C LYS A 316 -16.99 -33.28 -15.79
N PRO A 317 -18.16 -33.44 -16.46
CA PRO A 317 -18.50 -34.65 -17.20
C PRO A 317 -17.42 -34.96 -18.26
N ASP A 318 -17.23 -36.24 -18.53
CA ASP A 318 -16.36 -36.75 -19.59
C ASP A 318 -14.85 -36.43 -19.44
N LEU A 319 -14.39 -36.15 -18.20
CA LEU A 319 -12.97 -36.12 -17.92
C LEU A 319 -12.38 -37.52 -17.82
N GLU A 320 -11.23 -37.73 -18.43
CA GLU A 320 -10.49 -38.99 -18.29
C GLU A 320 -9.97 -39.15 -16.85
N VAL A 321 -9.80 -40.41 -16.42
CA VAL A 321 -9.36 -40.72 -15.06
C VAL A 321 -8.00 -40.06 -14.73
N ASP A 322 -7.09 -40.09 -15.69
CA ASP A 322 -5.74 -39.50 -15.53
C ASP A 322 -5.80 -37.96 -15.35
N GLU A 323 -6.76 -37.30 -16.04
CA GLU A 323 -6.98 -35.85 -15.85
C GLU A 323 -7.51 -35.55 -14.45
N ILE A 324 -8.45 -36.33 -13.95
CA ILE A 324 -9.00 -36.22 -12.61
C ILE A 324 -7.89 -36.41 -11.56
N GLU A 325 -7.05 -37.43 -11.71
CA GLU A 325 -5.95 -37.70 -10.80
C GLU A 325 -4.90 -36.58 -10.83
N TYR A 326 -4.60 -36.05 -12.00
CA TYR A 326 -3.70 -34.89 -12.15
C TYR A 326 -4.25 -33.65 -11.43
N LEU A 327 -5.54 -33.32 -11.62
CA LEU A 327 -6.17 -32.16 -10.97
C LEU A 327 -6.16 -32.30 -9.44
N LYS A 328 -6.44 -33.51 -8.91
CA LYS A 328 -6.34 -33.78 -7.47
C LYS A 328 -4.92 -33.68 -6.95
N PHE A 329 -3.95 -34.19 -7.70
CA PHE A 329 -2.55 -34.13 -7.32
C PHE A 329 -2.03 -32.68 -7.25
N GLU A 330 -2.32 -31.89 -8.29
CA GLU A 330 -1.92 -30.47 -8.36
C GLU A 330 -2.58 -29.66 -7.24
N SER A 331 -3.88 -29.88 -6.97
CA SER A 331 -4.57 -29.24 -5.85
C SER A 331 -3.89 -29.52 -4.51
N LYS A 332 -3.56 -30.78 -4.22
CA LYS A 332 -2.86 -31.18 -2.99
C LYS A 332 -1.44 -30.59 -2.90
N LYS A 333 -0.75 -30.51 -4.04
CA LYS A 333 0.59 -29.91 -4.12
C LYS A 333 0.53 -28.43 -3.73
N VAL A 334 -0.37 -27.67 -4.32
CA VAL A 334 -0.60 -26.26 -3.99
C VAL A 334 -0.94 -26.08 -2.51
N CYS A 335 -1.81 -26.91 -1.94
CA CYS A 335 -2.14 -26.87 -0.51
C CYS A 335 -0.88 -27.06 0.38
N ARG A 336 0.02 -27.99 0.05
CA ARG A 336 1.26 -28.20 0.82
C ARG A 336 2.18 -26.99 0.74
N GLU A 337 2.32 -26.38 -0.44
CA GLU A 337 3.13 -25.17 -0.63
C GLU A 337 2.58 -24.01 0.21
N ILE A 338 1.24 -23.81 0.22
CA ILE A 338 0.58 -22.78 1.04
C ILE A 338 0.79 -23.06 2.54
N ILE A 339 0.62 -24.30 2.99
CA ILE A 339 0.82 -24.65 4.40
C ILE A 339 2.25 -24.31 4.84
N SER A 340 3.24 -24.71 4.05
CA SER A 340 4.65 -24.41 4.36
C SER A 340 4.90 -22.92 4.50
N LEU A 341 4.36 -22.10 3.58
CA LEU A 341 4.48 -20.66 3.58
C LEU A 341 3.81 -20.03 4.81
N LEU A 342 2.55 -20.41 5.10
CA LEU A 342 1.78 -19.80 6.18
C LEU A 342 2.25 -20.22 7.57
N GLU A 343 2.76 -21.45 7.73
CA GLU A 343 3.36 -21.87 9.01
C GLU A 343 4.69 -21.13 9.29
N GLU A 344 5.41 -20.69 8.27
CA GLU A 344 6.56 -19.81 8.41
C GLU A 344 6.13 -18.42 8.87
N ASN A 345 5.17 -17.79 8.19
CA ASN A 345 4.61 -16.47 8.56
C ASN A 345 4.06 -16.46 10.00
N ILE A 346 3.38 -17.52 10.42
CA ILE A 346 2.85 -17.63 11.80
C ILE A 346 3.99 -17.69 12.83
N ARG A 347 5.09 -18.37 12.53
CA ARG A 347 6.28 -18.39 13.40
C ARG A 347 6.92 -17.01 13.55
N ASP A 348 6.88 -16.20 12.48
CA ASP A 348 7.47 -14.86 12.43
C ASP A 348 6.53 -13.77 12.97
N ASN A 349 5.38 -14.14 13.55
CA ASN A 349 4.32 -13.24 14.06
C ASN A 349 3.66 -12.32 13.00
N GLU A 350 3.73 -12.65 11.72
CA GLU A 350 3.02 -11.98 10.65
C GLU A 350 1.63 -12.60 10.45
N ILE A 351 0.71 -12.40 11.42
CA ILE A 351 -0.57 -13.11 11.45
C ILE A 351 -1.71 -12.20 10.94
N ASN A 352 -2.36 -12.66 9.85
CA ASN A 352 -3.68 -12.21 9.44
C ASN A 352 -4.68 -13.36 9.65
N TYR A 353 -5.85 -13.10 10.25
CA TYR A 353 -6.84 -14.14 10.57
C TYR A 353 -7.32 -14.93 9.34
N TRP A 354 -7.29 -14.37 8.12
CA TRP A 354 -7.56 -15.09 6.87
C TRP A 354 -6.55 -16.21 6.58
N MET A 355 -5.34 -16.13 7.12
CA MET A 355 -4.36 -17.24 7.02
C MET A 355 -4.89 -18.50 7.69
N TYR A 356 -5.62 -18.37 8.79
CA TYR A 356 -6.25 -19.51 9.46
C TYR A 356 -7.35 -20.14 8.62
N ALA A 357 -8.20 -19.34 7.93
CA ALA A 357 -9.21 -19.84 7.00
C ALA A 357 -8.57 -20.65 5.86
N THR A 358 -7.49 -20.11 5.28
CA THR A 358 -6.74 -20.78 4.21
C THR A 358 -6.07 -22.07 4.68
N LEU A 359 -5.45 -22.07 5.87
CA LEU A 359 -4.87 -23.29 6.46
C LEU A 359 -5.94 -24.35 6.71
N ALA A 360 -7.09 -23.98 7.26
CA ALA A 360 -8.21 -24.90 7.46
C ALA A 360 -8.65 -25.54 6.14
N THR A 361 -8.84 -24.74 5.08
CA THR A 361 -9.20 -25.22 3.75
C THR A 361 -8.14 -26.18 3.17
N CYS A 362 -6.86 -25.82 3.30
CA CYS A 362 -5.75 -26.65 2.80
C CYS A 362 -5.63 -27.97 3.54
N TYR A 363 -5.76 -27.98 4.88
CA TYR A 363 -5.73 -29.21 5.67
C TYR A 363 -6.94 -30.11 5.39
N LEU A 364 -8.12 -29.53 5.20
CA LEU A 364 -9.30 -30.27 4.75
C LEU A 364 -9.05 -30.95 3.38
N CYS A 365 -8.45 -30.23 2.43
CA CYS A 365 -8.09 -30.76 1.12
C CYS A 365 -7.10 -31.94 1.21
N LEU A 366 -6.19 -31.92 2.19
CA LEU A 366 -5.26 -32.99 2.47
C LEU A 366 -5.86 -34.14 3.34
N LYS A 367 -7.11 -34.00 3.79
CA LYS A 367 -7.83 -34.91 4.71
C LYS A 367 -7.16 -35.01 6.10
N ASP A 368 -6.53 -33.94 6.57
CA ASP A 368 -6.00 -33.81 7.93
C ASP A 368 -7.04 -33.11 8.81
N GLU A 369 -7.97 -33.92 9.35
CA GLU A 369 -9.09 -33.44 10.15
C GLU A 369 -8.65 -32.69 11.41
N LYS A 370 -7.58 -33.13 12.06
CA LYS A 370 -7.08 -32.52 13.30
C LYS A 370 -6.64 -31.05 13.08
N ASN A 371 -5.84 -30.81 12.05
CA ASN A 371 -5.35 -29.47 11.77
C ASN A 371 -6.44 -28.61 11.13
N TYR A 372 -7.35 -29.19 10.33
CA TYR A 372 -8.52 -28.51 9.83
C TYR A 372 -9.35 -27.91 10.96
N GLN A 373 -9.76 -28.71 11.96
CA GLN A 373 -10.56 -28.24 13.09
C GLN A 373 -9.82 -27.18 13.94
N LYS A 374 -8.53 -27.34 14.14
CA LYS A 374 -7.69 -26.36 14.87
C LYS A 374 -7.78 -24.98 14.20
N TYR A 375 -7.49 -24.90 12.91
CA TYR A 375 -7.41 -23.62 12.21
C TYR A 375 -8.79 -23.01 11.89
N GLU A 376 -9.82 -23.84 11.71
CA GLU A 376 -11.21 -23.36 11.64
C GLU A 376 -11.62 -22.65 12.93
N ALA A 377 -11.30 -23.23 14.09
CA ALA A 377 -11.58 -22.61 15.39
C ALA A 377 -10.86 -21.26 15.55
N GLU A 378 -9.59 -21.19 15.15
CA GLU A 378 -8.80 -19.93 15.18
C GLU A 378 -9.43 -18.87 14.25
N PHE A 379 -9.85 -19.22 13.04
CA PHE A 379 -10.51 -18.29 12.14
C PHE A 379 -11.80 -17.74 12.74
N LEU A 380 -12.68 -18.63 13.20
CA LEU A 380 -13.99 -18.25 13.75
C LEU A 380 -13.89 -17.43 15.04
N ALA A 381 -12.80 -17.61 15.81
CA ALA A 381 -12.53 -16.81 17.01
C ALA A 381 -12.06 -15.37 16.68
N ASN A 382 -11.50 -15.15 15.51
CA ASN A 382 -10.86 -13.88 15.14
C ASN A 382 -11.67 -13.03 14.14
N THR A 383 -12.83 -13.49 13.66
CA THR A 383 -13.72 -12.70 12.80
C THR A 383 -15.16 -12.71 13.30
N THR A 384 -15.82 -11.54 13.18
CA THR A 384 -17.26 -11.37 13.46
C THR A 384 -18.03 -10.90 12.23
N ILE A 385 -17.36 -10.75 11.09
CA ILE A 385 -17.94 -10.24 9.85
C ILE A 385 -18.75 -11.35 9.15
N GLU A 386 -20.06 -11.20 9.12
CA GLU A 386 -20.98 -12.26 8.68
C GLU A 386 -20.72 -12.76 7.25
N TRP A 387 -20.49 -11.86 6.29
CA TRP A 387 -20.24 -12.25 4.90
C TRP A 387 -18.91 -12.99 4.70
N GLU A 388 -17.92 -12.76 5.57
CA GLU A 388 -16.64 -13.47 5.57
C GLU A 388 -16.83 -14.90 6.05
N ILE A 389 -17.56 -15.06 7.17
CA ILE A 389 -17.92 -16.37 7.73
C ILE A 389 -18.75 -17.17 6.71
N GLU A 390 -19.73 -16.54 6.05
CA GLU A 390 -20.52 -17.19 5.00
C GLU A 390 -19.64 -17.63 3.82
N THR A 391 -18.70 -16.78 3.39
CA THR A 391 -17.78 -17.09 2.29
C THR A 391 -16.91 -18.29 2.63
N TYR A 392 -16.33 -18.34 3.83
CA TYR A 392 -15.56 -19.47 4.32
C TYR A 392 -16.39 -20.75 4.38
N LYS A 393 -17.55 -20.72 5.05
CA LYS A 393 -18.44 -21.87 5.18
C LYS A 393 -18.86 -22.46 3.83
N ASN A 394 -19.15 -21.60 2.84
CA ASN A 394 -19.48 -22.04 1.49
C ASN A 394 -18.29 -22.74 0.81
N THR A 395 -17.07 -22.25 1.02
CA THR A 395 -15.86 -22.88 0.47
C THR A 395 -15.62 -24.26 1.11
N ILE A 396 -15.77 -24.36 2.42
CA ILE A 396 -15.64 -25.65 3.14
C ILE A 396 -16.71 -26.65 2.69
N ALA A 397 -17.98 -26.22 2.59
CA ALA A 397 -19.07 -27.09 2.14
C ALA A 397 -18.84 -27.62 0.71
N ASP A 398 -18.43 -26.77 -0.21
CA ASP A 398 -18.07 -27.18 -1.58
C ASP A 398 -16.92 -28.21 -1.56
N THR A 399 -15.88 -27.95 -0.77
CA THR A 399 -14.70 -28.83 -0.65
C THR A 399 -15.07 -30.19 -0.05
N LYS A 400 -15.82 -30.21 1.05
CA LYS A 400 -16.33 -31.47 1.67
C LYS A 400 -17.13 -32.29 0.68
N LYS A 401 -18.05 -31.64 -0.03
CA LYS A 401 -18.89 -32.30 -1.04
C LYS A 401 -18.06 -32.99 -2.14
N ILE A 402 -17.04 -32.31 -2.67
CA ILE A 402 -16.18 -32.85 -3.73
C ILE A 402 -15.31 -34.00 -3.22
N LEU A 403 -14.78 -33.85 -1.99
CA LEU A 403 -13.91 -34.85 -1.36
C LEU A 403 -14.68 -36.02 -0.74
N MET A 404 -16.05 -36.02 -0.78
CA MET A 404 -16.94 -37.00 -0.16
C MET A 404 -16.63 -37.16 1.34
N ILE A 405 -16.43 -36.03 2.06
CA ILE A 405 -16.25 -35.97 3.51
C ILE A 405 -17.58 -35.56 4.13
N GLU A 406 -18.05 -36.28 5.16
CA GLU A 406 -19.25 -35.97 5.95
C GLU A 406 -19.08 -34.70 6.83
#